data_7f0d9d5ba9d6d37573a9cc0cb63eb102
#
_entry.id   7f0d9d5ba9d6d37573a9cc0cb63eb102
#
_cell.length_a   1.000
_cell.length_b   1.000
_cell.length_c   1.000
_cell.angle_alpha   90.00
_cell.angle_beta   90.00
_cell.angle_gamma   90.00
#
_symmetry.space_group_name_H-M   'P 1'
#
loop_
_entity.id
_entity.type
_entity.pdbx_description
1 polymer ?
#
loop_
_entity_poly.entity_id
_entity_poly.type
_entity_poly.pdbx_seq_one_letter_code
_entity_poly.pdbx_strand_id
1 'polypeptide(L)'
;VSRHTPLAVTVIALLLAASPVLAAAPPAKRRAPRRPATVDLVWHVENTAGEPVASKREDEPINPASVVKVGTSLWALERLGPDFRFETRFFARGTIDATRGVLAGDLVVRGAGDPDFQAESVFLVASALNQLGVTQVKGAVVVSRDFWIGWENGSSGVEPDPVKRGLLMATRLRQALDPKRWNAATRRAWREFALRRGLNHNYPPHVQVAGGIGVDGERTGDLVLVHRSGPLGSTLRRFNCYSNNDIERVGADLGPVEELASLLRVRSDAPADAIQFETTSGLGTNRATPRLIVRLLRELVTTCARVGVDVESVLPVAGCDPGTVDRFFPKLQVAPFTASVVGKTGTLTSTDGGIAVLAGIARTARGDLAFCVAAPKASGKLQLARRVEEQWLLDLIAANGGPRPRTCAPPLLSTDAEASIIVVRDSAPASTAATAAAAH
;
A
#
# COMPACT_ATOMS: atom_id res chain seq x y z
N VAL A 1 -11.41 -48.22 -67.17
CA VAL A 1 -11.00 -49.58 -67.55
C VAL A 1 -10.32 -50.19 -66.31
N SER A 2 -10.88 -51.34 -65.91
CA SER A 2 -10.30 -52.47 -65.17
C SER A 2 -10.05 -52.35 -63.71
N ARG A 3 -10.94 -52.95 -63.02
CA ARG A 3 -10.98 -53.62 -61.71
C ARG A 3 -9.78 -54.55 -61.48
N HIS A 4 -9.30 -54.60 -60.22
CA HIS A 4 -8.89 -55.84 -59.58
C HIS A 4 -8.95 -55.70 -58.06
N THR A 5 -9.82 -56.49 -57.45
CA THR A 5 -9.87 -56.88 -56.02
C THR A 5 -8.87 -58.02 -55.80
N PRO A 6 -8.26 -58.16 -54.64
CA PRO A 6 -8.07 -59.52 -54.09
C PRO A 6 -8.57 -59.73 -52.67
N LEU A 7 -9.17 -60.83 -52.56
CA LEU A 7 -9.43 -61.78 -51.49
C LEU A 7 -8.85 -61.46 -50.08
N ALA A 8 -9.81 -61.47 -49.11
CA ALA A 8 -9.57 -61.63 -47.69
C ALA A 8 -9.20 -63.07 -47.38
N VAL A 9 -8.09 -63.25 -46.66
CA VAL A 9 -7.77 -64.53 -45.95
C VAL A 9 -8.04 -64.35 -44.50
N THR A 10 -9.03 -65.04 -43.99
CA THR A 10 -9.41 -65.10 -42.57
C THR A 10 -8.53 -66.11 -41.84
N VAL A 11 -7.64 -65.62 -40.99
CA VAL A 11 -6.89 -66.50 -40.02
C VAL A 11 -7.61 -66.44 -38.68
N ILE A 12 -8.23 -67.54 -38.31
CA ILE A 12 -8.81 -67.77 -36.98
C ILE A 12 -7.67 -68.13 -36.03
N ALA A 13 -7.32 -67.20 -35.13
CA ALA A 13 -6.41 -67.47 -34.01
C ALA A 13 -7.25 -67.81 -32.79
N LEU A 14 -7.11 -69.02 -32.30
CA LEU A 14 -7.67 -69.49 -31.02
C LEU A 14 -6.91 -68.77 -29.89
N LEU A 15 -7.53 -67.86 -29.22
CA LEU A 15 -7.04 -67.26 -27.96
C LEU A 15 -7.48 -68.07 -26.78
N LEU A 16 -6.56 -68.80 -26.19
CA LEU A 16 -6.70 -69.43 -24.87
C LEU A 16 -6.82 -68.28 -23.84
N ALA A 17 -7.99 -68.17 -23.21
CA ALA A 17 -8.27 -67.23 -22.16
C ALA A 17 -7.57 -67.69 -20.86
N ALA A 18 -6.42 -67.06 -20.51
CA ALA A 18 -5.83 -67.12 -19.20
C ALA A 18 -6.59 -66.09 -18.29
N SER A 19 -7.36 -66.55 -17.36
CA SER A 19 -8.02 -65.69 -16.35
C SER A 19 -6.95 -65.01 -15.49
N PRO A 20 -6.98 -63.68 -15.37
CA PRO A 20 -6.08 -63.01 -14.40
C PRO A 20 -6.59 -63.27 -13.00
N VAL A 21 -5.74 -63.90 -12.18
CA VAL A 21 -5.94 -63.96 -10.73
C VAL A 21 -5.93 -62.51 -10.22
N LEU A 22 -7.10 -62.03 -9.78
CA LEU A 22 -7.20 -60.72 -9.11
C LEU A 22 -6.40 -60.79 -7.79
N ALA A 23 -5.19 -60.22 -7.80
CA ALA A 23 -4.47 -59.97 -6.55
C ALA A 23 -5.29 -58.98 -5.73
N ALA A 24 -5.75 -59.39 -4.55
CA ALA A 24 -6.46 -58.51 -3.62
C ALA A 24 -5.59 -57.31 -3.27
N ALA A 25 -6.10 -56.09 -3.53
CA ALA A 25 -5.45 -54.86 -3.14
C ALA A 25 -5.23 -54.82 -1.63
N PRO A 26 -4.06 -54.43 -1.12
CA PRO A 26 -3.81 -54.35 0.31
C PRO A 26 -4.84 -53.38 0.95
N PRO A 27 -5.34 -53.69 2.15
CA PRO A 27 -6.36 -52.85 2.80
C PRO A 27 -5.80 -51.42 2.96
N ALA A 28 -6.56 -50.46 2.43
CA ALA A 28 -6.24 -49.04 2.58
C ALA A 28 -6.09 -48.73 4.06
N LYS A 29 -4.86 -48.32 4.46
CA LYS A 29 -4.60 -47.86 5.82
C LYS A 29 -5.63 -46.79 6.16
N ARG A 30 -6.58 -47.08 7.05
CA ARG A 30 -7.50 -46.08 7.59
C ARG A 30 -6.67 -44.98 8.17
N ARG A 31 -6.65 -43.77 7.52
CA ARG A 31 -6.07 -42.58 8.11
C ARG A 31 -6.77 -42.34 9.44
N ALA A 32 -6.01 -42.36 10.53
CA ALA A 32 -6.52 -41.95 11.82
C ALA A 32 -7.24 -40.60 11.68
N PRO A 33 -8.37 -40.38 12.37
CA PRO A 33 -9.07 -39.11 12.31
C PRO A 33 -8.08 -38.00 12.68
N ARG A 34 -7.83 -37.08 11.75
CA ARG A 34 -7.01 -35.90 12.03
C ARG A 34 -7.69 -35.16 13.19
N ARG A 35 -6.97 -35.01 14.31
CA ARG A 35 -7.43 -34.10 15.37
C ARG A 35 -7.82 -32.77 14.73
N PRO A 36 -8.97 -32.18 15.11
CA PRO A 36 -9.36 -30.88 14.59
C PRO A 36 -8.21 -29.90 14.84
N ALA A 37 -7.87 -29.14 13.81
CA ALA A 37 -6.82 -28.15 13.92
C ALA A 37 -7.28 -27.08 14.92
N THR A 38 -6.59 -26.96 16.04
CA THR A 38 -6.83 -25.92 17.05
C THR A 38 -5.92 -24.74 16.80
N VAL A 39 -6.41 -23.55 17.09
CA VAL A 39 -5.65 -22.29 17.10
C VAL A 39 -5.68 -21.76 18.52
N ASP A 40 -4.51 -21.46 19.06
CA ASP A 40 -4.39 -20.85 20.37
C ASP A 40 -4.18 -19.34 20.20
N LEU A 41 -4.95 -18.56 20.96
CA LEU A 41 -4.89 -17.09 20.91
C LEU A 41 -4.13 -16.53 22.11
N VAL A 42 -3.44 -15.43 21.86
CA VAL A 42 -2.93 -14.51 22.87
C VAL A 42 -3.60 -13.15 22.68
N TRP A 43 -3.91 -12.41 23.75
CA TRP A 43 -4.59 -11.12 23.63
C TRP A 43 -4.38 -10.22 24.85
N HIS A 44 -4.59 -8.93 24.60
CA HIS A 44 -4.73 -7.91 25.64
C HIS A 44 -5.79 -6.90 25.24
N VAL A 45 -6.55 -6.40 26.24
CA VAL A 45 -7.62 -5.42 26.05
C VAL A 45 -7.53 -4.38 27.16
N GLU A 46 -7.56 -3.11 26.80
CA GLU A 46 -7.65 -1.98 27.73
C GLU A 46 -8.86 -1.10 27.41
N ASN A 47 -9.42 -0.47 28.45
CA ASN A 47 -10.41 0.59 28.28
C ASN A 47 -9.74 1.93 27.93
N THR A 48 -10.53 2.99 27.77
CA THR A 48 -10.01 4.34 27.44
C THR A 48 -9.11 4.94 28.52
N ALA A 49 -9.28 4.53 29.77
CA ALA A 49 -8.41 4.95 30.88
C ALA A 49 -7.06 4.19 30.91
N GLY A 50 -6.93 3.11 30.15
CA GLY A 50 -5.74 2.25 30.12
C GLY A 50 -5.79 1.13 31.16
N GLU A 51 -6.96 0.88 31.72
CA GLU A 51 -7.14 -0.22 32.66
C GLU A 51 -7.37 -1.52 31.90
N PRO A 52 -6.69 -2.62 32.31
CA PRO A 52 -6.89 -3.92 31.70
C PRO A 52 -8.33 -4.42 31.87
N VAL A 53 -8.97 -4.83 30.80
CA VAL A 53 -10.32 -5.42 30.78
C VAL A 53 -10.26 -6.94 30.66
N ALA A 54 -9.39 -7.46 29.81
CA ALA A 54 -9.21 -8.89 29.58
C ALA A 54 -7.80 -9.15 29.04
N SER A 55 -7.20 -10.28 29.41
CA SER A 55 -5.90 -10.67 28.87
C SER A 55 -5.69 -12.19 28.88
N LYS A 56 -4.81 -12.64 28.01
CA LYS A 56 -4.25 -13.99 28.00
C LYS A 56 -2.85 -13.96 27.40
N ARG A 57 -1.84 -14.26 28.18
CA ARG A 57 -0.44 -14.26 27.77
C ARG A 57 -0.05 -12.92 27.09
N GLU A 58 -0.50 -11.83 27.67
CA GLU A 58 -0.38 -10.48 27.16
C GLU A 58 1.06 -9.98 27.03
N ASP A 59 1.98 -10.61 27.76
CA ASP A 59 3.41 -10.29 27.75
C ASP A 59 4.24 -11.32 26.95
N GLU A 60 3.59 -12.28 26.28
CA GLU A 60 4.27 -13.19 25.36
C GLU A 60 4.71 -12.44 24.10
N PRO A 61 6.03 -12.42 23.80
CA PRO A 61 6.52 -11.79 22.57
C PRO A 61 5.97 -12.49 21.32
N ILE A 62 5.32 -11.75 20.45
CA ILE A 62 4.82 -12.21 19.16
C ILE A 62 5.46 -11.40 18.03
N ASN A 63 5.37 -11.90 16.81
CA ASN A 63 5.64 -11.06 15.64
C ASN A 63 4.36 -10.28 15.30
N PRO A 64 4.35 -8.95 15.43
CA PRO A 64 3.16 -8.15 15.15
C PRO A 64 2.81 -8.09 13.65
N ALA A 65 3.71 -8.56 12.78
CA ALA A 65 3.56 -8.46 11.34
C ALA A 65 3.17 -7.01 10.94
N SER A 66 2.27 -6.84 9.99
CA SER A 66 1.85 -5.51 9.50
C SER A 66 1.16 -4.61 10.54
N VAL A 67 0.97 -5.04 11.79
CA VAL A 67 0.52 -4.14 12.86
C VAL A 67 1.63 -3.13 13.23
N VAL A 68 2.90 -3.39 12.92
CA VAL A 68 3.98 -2.39 13.00
C VAL A 68 3.63 -1.08 12.29
N LYS A 69 2.84 -1.14 11.20
CA LYS A 69 2.39 0.04 10.45
C LYS A 69 1.60 1.06 11.29
N VAL A 70 1.00 0.63 12.39
CA VAL A 70 0.36 1.52 13.39
C VAL A 70 1.42 2.44 14.00
N GLY A 71 2.57 1.88 14.37
CA GLY A 71 3.71 2.63 14.90
C GLY A 71 4.32 3.59 13.87
N THR A 72 4.48 3.13 12.64
CA THR A 72 4.98 3.97 11.54
C THR A 72 4.01 5.12 11.26
N SER A 73 2.71 4.87 11.31
CA SER A 73 1.69 5.92 11.13
C SER A 73 1.75 6.95 12.28
N LEU A 74 1.89 6.50 13.52
CA LEU A 74 2.09 7.38 14.67
C LEU A 74 3.34 8.26 14.47
N TRP A 75 4.46 7.65 14.14
CA TRP A 75 5.74 8.33 13.95
C TRP A 75 5.68 9.38 12.84
N ALA A 76 5.05 9.02 11.71
CA ALA A 76 4.85 9.93 10.59
C ALA A 76 3.95 11.12 10.93
N LEU A 77 2.85 10.89 11.65
CA LEU A 77 1.95 11.97 12.09
C LEU A 77 2.65 12.93 13.07
N GLU A 78 3.51 12.42 13.96
CA GLU A 78 4.25 13.26 14.89
C GLU A 78 5.33 14.12 14.23
N ARG A 79 6.03 13.55 13.25
CA ARG A 79 7.18 14.22 12.60
C ARG A 79 6.75 15.15 11.47
N LEU A 80 5.75 14.77 10.70
CA LEU A 80 5.36 15.46 9.48
C LEU A 80 4.00 16.15 9.57
N GLY A 81 3.10 15.64 10.42
CA GLY A 81 1.71 16.08 10.48
C GLY A 81 0.83 15.46 9.39
N PRO A 82 -0.52 15.49 9.59
CA PRO A 82 -1.46 14.84 8.67
C PRO A 82 -1.54 15.51 7.29
N ASP A 83 -1.26 16.80 7.20
CA ASP A 83 -1.38 17.60 5.97
C ASP A 83 -0.09 17.65 5.14
N PHE A 84 0.98 16.99 5.60
CA PHE A 84 2.23 16.91 4.84
C PHE A 84 2.00 16.31 3.46
N ARG A 85 2.69 16.85 2.45
CA ARG A 85 2.59 16.41 1.05
C ARG A 85 3.98 16.18 0.48
N PHE A 86 4.19 15.04 -0.14
CA PHE A 86 5.40 14.77 -0.90
C PHE A 86 5.41 15.61 -2.17
N GLU A 87 6.57 16.18 -2.52
CA GLU A 87 6.74 16.95 -3.74
C GLU A 87 7.62 16.21 -4.75
N THR A 88 7.09 16.03 -5.95
CA THR A 88 7.88 15.58 -7.11
C THR A 88 8.05 16.77 -8.05
N ARG A 89 9.29 17.19 -8.28
CA ARG A 89 9.63 18.37 -9.05
C ARG A 89 10.12 17.99 -10.45
N PHE A 90 9.64 18.69 -11.47
CA PHE A 90 9.97 18.48 -12.86
C PHE A 90 10.68 19.70 -13.42
N PHE A 91 11.82 19.47 -14.09
CA PHE A 91 12.68 20.51 -14.61
C PHE A 91 12.90 20.31 -16.12
N ALA A 92 12.95 21.41 -16.85
CA ALA A 92 13.42 21.43 -18.23
C ALA A 92 14.92 21.70 -18.27
N ARG A 93 15.70 20.74 -18.71
CA ARG A 93 17.13 20.92 -18.97
C ARG A 93 17.33 21.17 -20.46
N GLY A 94 17.00 22.39 -20.90
CA GLY A 94 16.97 22.83 -22.29
C GLY A 94 15.84 23.82 -22.53
N THR A 95 15.64 24.21 -23.78
CA THR A 95 14.66 25.24 -24.16
C THR A 95 13.32 24.62 -24.52
N ILE A 96 12.22 25.21 -24.03
CA ILE A 96 10.86 24.88 -24.41
C ILE A 96 10.43 25.74 -25.61
N ASP A 97 10.13 25.12 -26.73
CA ASP A 97 9.46 25.73 -27.88
C ASP A 97 7.98 25.33 -27.86
N ALA A 98 7.17 26.14 -27.21
CA ALA A 98 5.73 25.89 -27.04
C ALA A 98 4.97 25.89 -28.38
N THR A 99 5.46 26.59 -29.41
CA THR A 99 4.81 26.63 -30.72
C THR A 99 4.98 25.34 -31.51
N ARG A 100 6.10 24.66 -31.30
CA ARG A 100 6.39 23.34 -31.90
C ARG A 100 6.03 22.18 -30.95
N GLY A 101 5.69 22.45 -29.73
CA GLY A 101 5.39 21.43 -28.73
C GLY A 101 6.61 20.68 -28.20
N VAL A 102 7.79 21.30 -28.19
CA VAL A 102 9.08 20.61 -28.00
C VAL A 102 9.87 21.17 -26.81
N LEU A 103 10.31 20.28 -25.93
CA LEU A 103 11.45 20.52 -25.06
C LEU A 103 12.74 20.06 -25.79
N ALA A 104 13.57 21.00 -26.22
CA ALA A 104 14.86 20.74 -26.84
C ALA A 104 15.93 20.47 -25.76
N GLY A 105 15.80 19.33 -25.10
CA GLY A 105 16.62 18.92 -23.96
C GLY A 105 15.97 17.78 -23.19
N ASP A 106 16.37 17.61 -21.94
CA ASP A 106 15.92 16.53 -21.06
C ASP A 106 14.79 16.98 -20.11
N LEU A 107 13.91 16.06 -19.79
CA LEU A 107 12.97 16.20 -18.68
C LEU A 107 13.61 15.57 -17.43
N VAL A 108 13.99 16.40 -16.47
CA VAL A 108 14.60 15.94 -15.22
C VAL A 108 13.57 15.92 -14.11
N VAL A 109 13.53 14.83 -13.33
CA VAL A 109 12.53 14.61 -12.28
C VAL A 109 13.25 14.37 -10.95
N ARG A 110 12.94 15.18 -9.95
CA ARG A 110 13.37 14.97 -8.57
C ARG A 110 12.19 14.55 -7.71
N GLY A 111 12.24 13.31 -7.24
CA GLY A 111 11.32 12.82 -6.22
C GLY A 111 11.77 13.20 -4.82
N ALA A 112 10.81 13.20 -3.89
CA ALA A 112 11.08 13.29 -2.45
C ALA A 112 10.47 12.06 -1.74
N GLY A 113 10.72 10.86 -2.29
CA GLY A 113 10.27 9.62 -1.66
C GLY A 113 8.77 9.36 -1.73
N ASP A 114 7.98 10.10 -2.54
CA ASP A 114 6.52 9.92 -2.60
C ASP A 114 6.14 8.44 -2.77
N PRO A 115 5.59 7.79 -1.74
CA PRO A 115 5.30 6.37 -1.78
C PRO A 115 4.05 6.04 -2.58
N ASP A 116 3.26 7.07 -2.95
CA ASP A 116 1.94 6.92 -3.56
C ASP A 116 1.83 7.61 -4.93
N PHE A 117 2.96 7.95 -5.56
CA PHE A 117 3.01 8.48 -6.92
C PHE A 117 2.67 7.36 -7.92
N GLN A 118 1.49 7.44 -8.54
CA GLN A 118 0.93 6.40 -9.42
C GLN A 118 0.78 6.89 -10.87
N ALA A 119 0.24 6.05 -11.74
CA ALA A 119 -0.04 6.42 -13.12
C ALA A 119 -0.94 7.66 -13.24
N GLU A 120 -1.89 7.82 -12.34
CA GLU A 120 -2.80 8.97 -12.27
C GLU A 120 -2.05 10.28 -12.03
N SER A 121 -1.00 10.25 -11.20
CA SER A 121 -0.10 11.39 -11.00
C SER A 121 0.63 11.75 -12.30
N VAL A 122 1.01 10.74 -13.10
CA VAL A 122 1.64 10.98 -14.42
C VAL A 122 0.63 11.59 -15.40
N PHE A 123 -0.63 11.21 -15.37
CA PHE A 123 -1.65 11.83 -16.23
C PHE A 123 -1.84 13.33 -15.91
N LEU A 124 -1.80 13.69 -14.63
CA LEU A 124 -1.80 15.10 -14.19
C LEU A 124 -0.56 15.83 -14.71
N VAL A 125 0.62 15.24 -14.54
CA VAL A 125 1.89 15.81 -15.02
C VAL A 125 1.89 15.98 -16.53
N ALA A 126 1.46 14.96 -17.29
CA ALA A 126 1.39 15.02 -18.75
C ALA A 126 0.40 16.12 -19.22
N SER A 127 -0.75 16.25 -18.54
CA SER A 127 -1.69 17.34 -18.83
C SER A 127 -1.07 18.72 -18.60
N ALA A 128 -0.34 18.90 -17.51
CA ALA A 128 0.33 20.15 -17.20
C ALA A 128 1.47 20.47 -18.18
N LEU A 129 2.26 19.47 -18.58
CA LEU A 129 3.28 19.63 -19.62
C LEU A 129 2.66 20.01 -20.97
N ASN A 130 1.51 19.42 -21.34
CA ASN A 130 0.79 19.81 -22.57
C ASN A 130 0.28 21.25 -22.49
N GLN A 131 -0.17 21.73 -21.31
CA GLN A 131 -0.56 23.14 -21.10
C GLN A 131 0.62 24.10 -21.21
N LEU A 132 1.84 23.66 -20.89
CA LEU A 132 3.08 24.39 -21.13
C LEU A 132 3.56 24.32 -22.59
N GLY A 133 2.80 23.65 -23.46
CA GLY A 133 3.18 23.43 -24.84
C GLY A 133 4.22 22.34 -25.05
N VAL A 134 4.37 21.40 -24.11
CA VAL A 134 5.35 20.29 -24.25
C VAL A 134 4.59 18.99 -24.54
N THR A 135 4.70 18.51 -25.78
CA THR A 135 4.19 17.20 -26.23
C THR A 135 5.34 16.25 -26.64
N GLN A 136 6.56 16.79 -26.78
CA GLN A 136 7.76 16.03 -27.10
C GLN A 136 8.98 16.51 -26.30
N VAL A 137 9.72 15.56 -25.75
CA VAL A 137 11.05 15.74 -25.14
C VAL A 137 12.07 15.13 -26.12
N LYS A 138 12.99 15.95 -26.64
CA LYS A 138 14.03 15.48 -27.59
C LYS A 138 15.13 14.69 -26.89
N GLY A 139 15.47 15.07 -25.66
CA GLY A 139 16.44 14.39 -24.82
C GLY A 139 15.81 13.23 -24.03
N ALA A 140 16.41 12.93 -22.89
CA ALA A 140 16.06 11.84 -22.00
C ALA A 140 15.04 12.24 -20.93
N VAL A 141 14.42 11.24 -20.32
CA VAL A 141 13.86 11.34 -18.96
C VAL A 141 14.95 10.95 -17.96
N VAL A 142 15.28 11.84 -17.06
CA VAL A 142 16.31 11.63 -16.06
C VAL A 142 15.69 11.79 -14.67
N VAL A 143 15.82 10.79 -13.81
CA VAL A 143 15.19 10.79 -12.49
C VAL A 143 16.24 10.80 -11.37
N SER A 144 15.89 11.37 -10.20
CA SER A 144 16.68 11.18 -8.98
C SER A 144 16.51 9.77 -8.43
N ARG A 145 17.44 9.34 -7.55
CA ARG A 145 17.37 8.02 -6.90
C ARG A 145 16.15 7.86 -5.98
N ASP A 146 15.62 8.98 -5.50
CA ASP A 146 14.47 9.04 -4.58
C ASP A 146 13.13 9.22 -5.32
N PHE A 147 13.15 9.18 -6.66
CA PHE A 147 11.94 9.16 -7.46
C PHE A 147 11.37 7.75 -7.53
N TRP A 148 10.08 7.63 -7.20
CA TRP A 148 9.32 6.39 -7.29
C TRP A 148 8.07 6.58 -8.13
N ILE A 149 7.67 5.52 -8.82
CA ILE A 149 6.38 5.43 -9.51
C ILE A 149 5.84 4.01 -9.40
N GLY A 150 4.61 3.90 -8.93
CA GLY A 150 3.97 2.62 -8.64
C GLY A 150 4.36 2.05 -7.28
N TRP A 151 3.54 1.12 -6.82
CA TRP A 151 3.84 0.38 -5.61
C TRP A 151 4.87 -0.71 -5.90
N GLU A 152 5.81 -0.84 -4.99
CA GLU A 152 6.78 -1.92 -4.91
C GLU A 152 6.43 -2.81 -3.71
N ASN A 153 7.29 -3.50 -3.12
CA ASN A 153 6.98 -4.34 -1.96
C ASN A 153 7.89 -3.97 -0.78
N GLY A 154 7.93 -2.69 -0.47
CA GLY A 154 8.75 -2.13 0.58
C GLY A 154 9.76 -1.09 0.07
N SER A 155 10.61 -0.57 0.95
CA SER A 155 11.53 0.55 0.66
C SER A 155 12.63 0.21 -0.35
N SER A 156 13.11 -1.03 -0.36
CA SER A 156 14.09 -1.49 -1.36
C SER A 156 13.45 -1.81 -2.71
N GLY A 157 12.13 -2.04 -2.73
CA GLY A 157 11.41 -2.43 -3.93
C GLY A 157 11.82 -3.80 -4.48
N VAL A 158 11.52 -4.02 -5.76
CA VAL A 158 11.92 -5.23 -6.49
C VAL A 158 13.43 -5.20 -6.81
N GLU A 159 14.01 -4.00 -7.01
CA GLU A 159 15.42 -3.79 -7.33
C GLU A 159 16.10 -3.06 -6.17
N PRO A 160 16.99 -3.75 -5.43
CA PRO A 160 17.68 -3.14 -4.29
C PRO A 160 18.76 -2.12 -4.69
N ASP A 161 19.40 -2.29 -5.85
CA ASP A 161 20.40 -1.33 -6.35
C ASP A 161 19.73 0.02 -6.70
N PRO A 162 20.10 1.13 -6.06
CA PRO A 162 19.43 2.41 -6.25
C PRO A 162 19.57 2.99 -7.65
N VAL A 163 20.64 2.70 -8.39
CA VAL A 163 20.82 3.16 -9.76
C VAL A 163 19.94 2.34 -10.72
N LYS A 164 19.96 1.03 -10.61
CA LYS A 164 19.10 0.15 -11.41
C LYS A 164 17.63 0.43 -11.13
N ARG A 165 17.27 0.64 -9.86
CA ARG A 165 15.93 1.05 -9.45
C ARG A 165 15.53 2.39 -10.10
N GLY A 166 16.40 3.39 -10.06
CA GLY A 166 16.14 4.67 -10.71
C GLY A 166 15.91 4.51 -12.22
N LEU A 167 16.70 3.68 -12.92
CA LEU A 167 16.46 3.37 -14.34
C LEU A 167 15.12 2.68 -14.57
N LEU A 168 14.71 1.79 -13.67
CA LEU A 168 13.38 1.16 -13.73
C LEU A 168 12.27 2.21 -13.57
N MET A 169 12.40 3.13 -12.61
CA MET A 169 11.44 4.22 -12.39
C MET A 169 11.38 5.18 -13.58
N ALA A 170 12.53 5.56 -14.16
CA ALA A 170 12.59 6.36 -15.38
C ALA A 170 11.91 5.67 -16.56
N THR A 171 12.09 4.35 -16.69
CA THR A 171 11.41 3.54 -17.72
C THR A 171 9.90 3.57 -17.56
N ARG A 172 9.41 3.37 -16.33
CA ARG A 172 7.97 3.42 -16.02
C ARG A 172 7.38 4.80 -16.29
N LEU A 173 8.09 5.87 -15.88
CA LEU A 173 7.65 7.24 -16.15
C LEU A 173 7.57 7.52 -17.65
N ARG A 174 8.61 7.17 -18.41
CA ARG A 174 8.63 7.30 -19.87
C ARG A 174 7.47 6.54 -20.53
N GLN A 175 7.14 5.34 -20.03
CA GLN A 175 6.00 4.56 -20.51
C GLN A 175 4.67 5.22 -20.17
N ALA A 176 4.51 5.72 -18.95
CA ALA A 176 3.26 6.34 -18.49
C ALA A 176 2.97 7.67 -19.18
N LEU A 177 4.01 8.43 -19.58
CA LEU A 177 3.90 9.69 -20.31
C LEU A 177 3.39 9.52 -21.75
N ASP A 178 3.59 8.35 -22.38
CA ASP A 178 3.25 8.12 -23.80
C ASP A 178 2.16 7.05 -23.93
N PRO A 179 0.90 7.41 -24.30
CA PRO A 179 -0.21 6.47 -24.47
C PRO A 179 0.07 5.32 -25.43
N LYS A 180 0.98 5.52 -26.39
CA LYS A 180 1.39 4.45 -27.34
C LYS A 180 2.15 3.32 -26.65
N ARG A 181 2.71 3.59 -25.46
CA ARG A 181 3.50 2.65 -24.66
C ARG A 181 2.71 2.04 -23.50
N TRP A 182 1.45 2.44 -23.30
CA TRP A 182 0.64 1.96 -22.18
C TRP A 182 0.34 0.47 -22.27
N ASN A 183 0.49 -0.22 -21.16
CA ASN A 183 -0.04 -1.57 -20.99
C ASN A 183 -1.56 -1.57 -20.68
N ALA A 184 -2.16 -2.74 -20.54
CA ALA A 184 -3.60 -2.86 -20.27
C ALA A 184 -4.01 -2.23 -18.93
N ALA A 185 -3.16 -2.31 -17.89
CA ALA A 185 -3.43 -1.74 -16.58
C ALA A 185 -3.42 -0.20 -16.65
N THR A 186 -2.42 0.41 -17.29
CA THR A 186 -2.33 1.87 -17.46
C THR A 186 -3.51 2.41 -18.30
N ARG A 187 -3.92 1.69 -19.37
CA ARG A 187 -5.11 2.09 -20.15
C ARG A 187 -6.39 2.04 -19.33
N ARG A 188 -6.53 1.07 -18.43
CA ARG A 188 -7.68 0.99 -17.50
C ARG A 188 -7.64 2.15 -16.51
N ALA A 189 -6.51 2.39 -15.86
CA ALA A 189 -6.31 3.50 -14.95
C ALA A 189 -6.66 4.86 -15.60
N TRP A 190 -6.23 5.07 -16.86
CA TRP A 190 -6.62 6.27 -17.61
C TRP A 190 -8.13 6.39 -17.81
N ARG A 191 -8.82 5.31 -18.22
CA ARG A 191 -10.28 5.38 -18.41
C ARG A 191 -11.00 5.73 -17.11
N GLU A 192 -10.61 5.12 -16.00
CA GLU A 192 -11.18 5.39 -14.67
C GLU A 192 -10.87 6.83 -14.23
N PHE A 193 -9.64 7.29 -14.42
CA PHE A 193 -9.23 8.67 -14.15
C PHE A 193 -10.04 9.68 -14.98
N ALA A 194 -10.13 9.47 -16.28
CA ALA A 194 -10.87 10.35 -17.19
C ALA A 194 -12.36 10.40 -16.84
N LEU A 195 -12.98 9.25 -16.52
CA LEU A 195 -14.37 9.17 -16.11
C LEU A 195 -14.62 9.98 -14.83
N ARG A 196 -13.79 9.80 -13.79
CA ARG A 196 -13.93 10.54 -12.53
C ARG A 196 -13.82 12.06 -12.72
N ARG A 197 -13.05 12.51 -13.70
CA ARG A 197 -12.80 13.94 -13.98
C ARG A 197 -13.65 14.52 -15.11
N GLY A 198 -14.59 13.75 -15.66
CA GLY A 198 -15.43 14.20 -16.79
C GLY A 198 -14.62 14.45 -18.07
N LEU A 199 -13.47 13.80 -18.24
CA LEU A 199 -12.60 13.95 -19.41
C LEU A 199 -12.96 12.93 -20.49
N ASN A 200 -12.69 13.27 -21.74
CA ASN A 200 -12.83 12.31 -22.85
C ASN A 200 -11.65 11.33 -22.83
N HIS A 201 -11.92 10.09 -22.52
CA HIS A 201 -10.89 9.04 -22.39
C HIS A 201 -10.19 8.69 -23.72
N ASN A 202 -10.73 9.10 -24.87
CA ASN A 202 -10.10 8.88 -26.16
C ASN A 202 -8.94 9.85 -26.47
N TYR A 203 -8.83 10.94 -25.70
CA TYR A 203 -7.80 11.97 -25.87
C TYR A 203 -6.92 12.10 -24.62
N PRO A 204 -6.08 11.09 -24.33
CA PRO A 204 -5.17 11.17 -23.22
C PRO A 204 -4.10 12.24 -23.44
N PRO A 205 -3.64 12.94 -22.38
CA PRO A 205 -2.47 13.78 -22.46
C PRO A 205 -1.27 12.91 -22.82
N HIS A 206 -0.32 13.47 -23.57
CA HIS A 206 0.83 12.70 -24.02
C HIS A 206 2.10 13.54 -24.05
N VAL A 207 3.21 12.92 -23.68
CA VAL A 207 4.54 13.47 -23.86
C VAL A 207 5.45 12.38 -24.39
N GLN A 208 5.83 12.50 -25.66
CA GLN A 208 6.73 11.56 -26.29
C GLN A 208 8.19 11.89 -25.93
N VAL A 209 8.90 10.92 -25.34
CA VAL A 209 10.33 11.04 -25.05
C VAL A 209 11.13 10.35 -26.13
N ALA A 210 11.85 11.14 -26.95
CA ALA A 210 12.63 10.63 -28.09
C ALA A 210 14.01 10.10 -27.64
N GLY A 211 14.62 10.70 -26.62
CA GLY A 211 15.89 10.25 -26.06
C GLY A 211 15.76 9.05 -25.14
N GLY A 212 16.80 8.79 -24.38
CA GLY A 212 16.91 7.66 -23.46
C GLY A 212 16.24 7.90 -22.10
N ILE A 213 16.73 7.14 -21.14
CA ILE A 213 16.46 7.30 -19.71
C ILE A 213 17.78 7.44 -18.95
N GLY A 214 17.74 8.09 -17.78
CA GLY A 214 18.92 8.27 -16.95
C GLY A 214 18.57 8.40 -15.48
N VAL A 215 19.62 8.28 -14.66
CA VAL A 215 19.58 8.57 -13.22
C VAL A 215 20.67 9.59 -12.96
N ASP A 216 20.27 10.77 -12.46
CA ASP A 216 21.18 11.87 -12.16
C ASP A 216 20.73 12.57 -10.88
N GLY A 217 21.66 12.79 -9.95
CA GLY A 217 21.34 13.41 -8.65
C GLY A 217 21.43 14.93 -8.64
N GLU A 218 22.17 15.59 -9.57
CA GLU A 218 22.64 16.94 -9.31
C GLU A 218 22.25 18.01 -10.34
N ARG A 219 22.18 17.69 -11.61
CA ARG A 219 21.88 18.68 -12.67
C ARG A 219 20.39 18.74 -12.97
N THR A 220 19.75 19.86 -12.67
CA THR A 220 18.30 20.00 -12.87
C THR A 220 17.91 20.76 -14.13
N GLY A 221 18.18 22.03 -14.24
CA GLY A 221 17.61 22.94 -15.23
C GLY A 221 16.54 23.85 -14.61
N ASP A 222 15.65 24.39 -15.43
CA ASP A 222 14.58 25.29 -14.99
C ASP A 222 13.40 24.49 -14.43
N LEU A 223 12.92 24.84 -13.24
CA LEU A 223 11.75 24.22 -12.63
C LEU A 223 10.51 24.62 -13.43
N VAL A 224 9.78 23.63 -13.97
CA VAL A 224 8.60 23.87 -14.79
C VAL A 224 7.28 23.49 -14.11
N LEU A 225 7.31 22.46 -13.27
CA LEU A 225 6.12 22.07 -12.48
C LEU A 225 6.50 21.28 -11.21
N VAL A 226 5.59 21.34 -10.23
CA VAL A 226 5.66 20.55 -9.01
C VAL A 226 4.37 19.76 -8.88
N HIS A 227 4.50 18.44 -8.77
CA HIS A 227 3.40 17.58 -8.32
C HIS A 227 3.47 17.48 -6.80
N ARG A 228 2.34 17.74 -6.13
CA ARG A 228 2.15 17.51 -4.70
C ARG A 228 1.21 16.34 -4.50
N SER A 229 1.61 15.37 -3.71
CA SER A 229 0.76 14.22 -3.34
C SER A 229 -0.53 14.64 -2.63
N GLY A 230 -1.45 13.72 -2.40
CA GLY A 230 -2.46 13.86 -1.37
C GLY A 230 -1.84 14.07 0.02
N PRO A 231 -2.63 14.48 1.03
CA PRO A 231 -2.13 14.65 2.39
C PRO A 231 -1.66 13.30 2.96
N LEU A 232 -0.68 13.35 3.87
CA LEU A 232 -0.09 12.17 4.50
C LEU A 232 -1.14 11.29 5.18
N GLY A 233 -2.14 11.90 5.85
CA GLY A 233 -3.23 11.17 6.47
C GLY A 233 -3.93 10.21 5.50
N SER A 234 -4.29 10.70 4.31
CA SER A 234 -4.93 9.87 3.26
C SER A 234 -4.01 8.76 2.74
N THR A 235 -2.72 9.03 2.60
CA THR A 235 -1.71 8.03 2.22
C THR A 235 -1.60 6.94 3.28
N LEU A 236 -1.50 7.32 4.56
CA LEU A 236 -1.44 6.38 5.68
C LEU A 236 -2.70 5.51 5.77
N ARG A 237 -3.91 6.11 5.63
CA ARG A 237 -5.16 5.35 5.61
C ARG A 237 -5.17 4.33 4.48
N ARG A 238 -4.80 4.73 3.26
CA ARG A 238 -4.71 3.82 2.10
C ARG A 238 -3.76 2.67 2.37
N PHE A 239 -2.58 2.95 2.89
CA PHE A 239 -1.58 1.92 3.17
C PHE A 239 -2.00 0.99 4.31
N ASN A 240 -2.70 1.48 5.31
CA ASN A 240 -3.25 0.66 6.38
C ASN A 240 -4.43 -0.20 5.90
N CYS A 241 -5.32 0.31 5.04
CA CYS A 241 -6.42 -0.44 4.44
C CYS A 241 -5.92 -1.66 3.67
N TYR A 242 -4.98 -1.44 2.77
CA TYR A 242 -4.44 -2.50 1.91
C TYR A 242 -3.24 -3.23 2.53
N SER A 243 -2.80 -2.82 3.71
CA SER A 243 -1.59 -3.35 4.36
C SER A 243 -0.36 -3.22 3.47
N ASN A 244 -0.23 -2.10 2.75
CA ASN A 244 0.82 -1.87 1.77
C ASN A 244 2.18 -1.69 2.45
N ASN A 245 3.19 -2.44 1.98
CA ASN A 245 4.55 -2.38 2.54
C ASN A 245 5.35 -1.16 2.06
N ASP A 246 4.87 -0.43 1.05
CA ASP A 246 5.49 0.82 0.61
C ASP A 246 5.43 1.94 1.66
N ILE A 247 4.72 1.74 2.77
CA ILE A 247 4.83 2.58 3.97
C ILE A 247 6.28 2.63 4.50
N GLU A 248 7.14 1.67 4.15
CA GLU A 248 8.57 1.72 4.46
C GLU A 248 9.27 2.94 3.86
N ARG A 249 8.78 3.48 2.74
CA ARG A 249 9.32 4.72 2.17
C ARG A 249 9.02 5.92 3.08
N VAL A 250 7.81 5.97 3.67
CA VAL A 250 7.50 6.96 4.70
C VAL A 250 8.43 6.78 5.89
N GLY A 251 8.62 5.55 6.36
CA GLY A 251 9.53 5.26 7.47
C GLY A 251 10.98 5.65 7.17
N ALA A 252 11.46 5.39 5.95
CA ALA A 252 12.83 5.71 5.55
C ALA A 252 13.12 7.22 5.55
N ASP A 253 12.12 8.05 5.22
CA ASP A 253 12.22 9.51 5.30
C ASP A 253 12.24 10.03 6.74
N LEU A 254 11.76 9.25 7.71
CA LEU A 254 11.72 9.63 9.13
C LEU A 254 13.02 9.28 9.87
N GLY A 255 13.69 8.23 9.46
CA GLY A 255 14.93 7.75 10.07
C GLY A 255 15.08 6.22 10.09
N PRO A 256 16.10 5.70 10.74
CA PRO A 256 16.31 4.27 10.90
C PRO A 256 15.21 3.65 11.78
N VAL A 257 14.89 2.37 11.50
CA VAL A 257 13.78 1.66 12.20
C VAL A 257 13.99 1.55 13.72
N GLU A 258 15.22 1.62 14.18
CA GLU A 258 15.59 1.64 15.59
C GLU A 258 15.06 2.87 16.33
N GLU A 259 14.92 4.01 15.64
CA GLU A 259 14.28 5.21 16.21
C GLU A 259 12.80 4.98 16.47
N LEU A 260 12.08 4.32 15.56
CA LEU A 260 10.70 3.90 15.78
C LEU A 260 10.59 2.99 17.01
N ALA A 261 11.42 1.96 17.10
CA ALA A 261 11.42 1.05 18.25
C ALA A 261 11.74 1.80 19.56
N SER A 262 12.66 2.76 19.52
CA SER A 262 13.03 3.59 20.68
C SER A 262 11.89 4.53 21.10
N LEU A 263 11.26 5.19 20.14
CA LEU A 263 10.07 6.03 20.38
C LEU A 263 8.98 5.24 21.09
N LEU A 264 8.66 4.05 20.59
CA LEU A 264 7.60 3.23 21.16
C LEU A 264 7.96 2.68 22.54
N ARG A 265 9.21 2.31 22.78
CA ARG A 265 9.67 1.92 24.13
C ARG A 265 9.49 3.03 25.15
N VAL A 266 9.91 4.24 24.82
CA VAL A 266 9.78 5.41 25.69
C VAL A 266 8.30 5.72 25.96
N ARG A 267 7.45 5.68 24.95
CA ARG A 267 6.01 6.01 25.07
C ARG A 267 5.22 4.96 25.85
N SER A 268 5.63 3.71 25.80
CA SER A 268 4.93 2.61 26.49
C SER A 268 5.59 2.21 27.81
N ASP A 269 6.63 2.93 28.25
CA ASP A 269 7.43 2.56 29.43
C ASP A 269 7.86 1.07 29.38
N ALA A 270 8.34 0.64 28.21
CA ALA A 270 8.67 -0.75 27.94
C ALA A 270 10.16 -1.03 28.17
N PRO A 271 10.52 -2.25 28.62
CA PRO A 271 11.91 -2.68 28.69
C PRO A 271 12.64 -2.56 27.34
N ALA A 272 13.95 -2.44 27.38
CA ALA A 272 14.78 -2.19 26.19
C ALA A 272 14.64 -3.28 25.10
N ASP A 273 14.38 -4.51 25.49
CA ASP A 273 14.25 -5.69 24.62
C ASP A 273 12.79 -6.03 24.25
N ALA A 274 11.82 -5.31 24.81
CA ALA A 274 10.40 -5.61 24.63
C ALA A 274 9.88 -5.31 23.21
N ILE A 275 10.55 -4.40 22.48
CA ILE A 275 10.19 -4.02 21.12
C ILE A 275 11.42 -4.12 20.23
N GLN A 276 11.34 -4.96 19.21
CA GLN A 276 12.37 -5.10 18.18
C GLN A 276 11.70 -5.10 16.81
N PHE A 277 12.08 -4.17 15.95
CA PHE A 277 11.56 -4.09 14.59
C PHE A 277 12.68 -4.19 13.57
N GLU A 278 12.50 -5.08 12.59
CA GLU A 278 13.38 -5.21 11.44
C GLU A 278 13.00 -4.23 10.33
N THR A 279 11.69 -3.95 10.18
CA THR A 279 11.18 -3.02 9.18
C THR A 279 10.03 -2.17 9.73
N THR A 280 9.81 -1.01 9.14
CA THR A 280 8.68 -0.13 9.46
C THR A 280 7.35 -0.61 8.85
N SER A 281 7.36 -1.66 8.04
CA SER A 281 6.16 -2.31 7.50
C SER A 281 5.72 -3.55 8.28
N GLY A 282 6.60 -4.11 9.08
CA GLY A 282 6.39 -5.37 9.79
C GLY A 282 6.72 -6.62 8.98
N LEU A 283 7.41 -6.49 7.85
CA LEU A 283 8.07 -7.61 7.19
C LEU A 283 9.26 -8.09 8.05
N GLY A 284 9.65 -9.36 7.89
CA GLY A 284 10.77 -9.92 8.61
C GLY A 284 10.46 -10.34 10.05
N THR A 285 11.49 -10.34 10.90
CA THR A 285 11.42 -10.82 12.28
C THR A 285 11.26 -9.66 13.25
N ASN A 286 10.01 -9.37 13.61
CA ASN A 286 9.67 -8.31 14.55
C ASN A 286 9.20 -8.91 15.87
N ARG A 287 9.30 -8.15 16.98
CA ARG A 287 8.85 -8.57 18.31
C ARG A 287 8.15 -7.41 19.02
N ALA A 288 6.97 -7.70 19.54
CA ALA A 288 6.23 -6.88 20.50
C ALA A 288 5.25 -7.79 21.25
N THR A 289 4.78 -7.37 22.41
CA THR A 289 3.75 -8.11 23.15
C THR A 289 2.36 -7.59 22.84
N PRO A 290 1.27 -8.37 23.02
CA PRO A 290 -0.09 -7.87 22.88
C PRO A 290 -0.36 -6.61 23.70
N ARG A 291 0.14 -6.52 24.94
CA ARG A 291 0.05 -5.34 25.79
C ARG A 291 0.69 -4.11 25.14
N LEU A 292 1.88 -4.24 24.62
CA LEU A 292 2.60 -3.14 23.98
C LEU A 292 1.91 -2.66 22.70
N ILE A 293 1.31 -3.58 21.92
CA ILE A 293 0.52 -3.24 20.74
C ILE A 293 -0.72 -2.44 21.13
N VAL A 294 -1.39 -2.79 22.22
CA VAL A 294 -2.55 -2.03 22.74
C VAL A 294 -2.12 -0.62 23.21
N ARG A 295 -1.02 -0.49 23.92
CA ARG A 295 -0.47 0.81 24.29
C ARG A 295 -0.11 1.66 23.07
N LEU A 296 0.50 1.06 22.06
CA LEU A 296 0.80 1.72 20.79
C LEU A 296 -0.47 2.25 20.10
N LEU A 297 -1.56 1.48 20.08
CA LEU A 297 -2.85 1.92 19.52
C LEU A 297 -3.42 3.12 20.29
N ARG A 298 -3.32 3.11 21.60
CA ARG A 298 -3.76 4.24 22.45
C ARG A 298 -2.93 5.50 22.18
N GLU A 299 -1.61 5.34 22.04
CA GLU A 299 -0.72 6.44 21.65
C GLU A 299 -1.07 6.99 20.26
N LEU A 300 -1.42 6.13 19.30
CA LEU A 300 -1.90 6.59 17.99
C LEU A 300 -3.19 7.40 18.12
N VAL A 301 -4.18 6.94 18.92
CA VAL A 301 -5.43 7.68 19.17
C VAL A 301 -5.14 9.05 19.80
N THR A 302 -4.26 9.10 20.79
CA THR A 302 -3.84 10.35 21.45
C THR A 302 -3.13 11.28 20.46
N THR A 303 -2.25 10.74 19.64
CA THR A 303 -1.53 11.52 18.61
C THR A 303 -2.50 12.05 17.54
N CYS A 304 -3.43 11.24 17.05
CA CYS A 304 -4.46 11.68 16.12
C CYS A 304 -5.25 12.87 16.70
N ALA A 305 -5.74 12.76 17.93
CA ALA A 305 -6.46 13.84 18.61
C ALA A 305 -5.61 15.11 18.73
N ARG A 306 -4.32 14.98 19.05
CA ARG A 306 -3.39 16.12 19.19
C ARG A 306 -3.14 16.84 17.87
N VAL A 307 -3.10 16.10 16.76
CA VAL A 307 -2.91 16.70 15.40
C VAL A 307 -4.22 17.02 14.70
N GLY A 308 -5.35 16.91 15.40
CA GLY A 308 -6.67 17.35 14.91
C GLY A 308 -7.34 16.39 13.91
N VAL A 309 -7.01 15.10 13.94
CA VAL A 309 -7.63 14.08 13.09
C VAL A 309 -8.20 12.93 13.91
N ASP A 310 -9.18 12.21 13.35
CA ASP A 310 -9.69 10.98 13.95
C ASP A 310 -8.83 9.77 13.55
N VAL A 311 -8.75 8.77 14.41
CA VAL A 311 -8.03 7.52 14.13
C VAL A 311 -8.63 6.79 12.92
N GLU A 312 -9.91 6.97 12.62
CA GLU A 312 -10.64 6.50 11.45
C GLU A 312 -10.13 7.11 10.13
N SER A 313 -9.44 8.24 10.19
CA SER A 313 -8.77 8.82 9.01
C SER A 313 -7.38 8.24 8.74
N VAL A 314 -6.89 7.36 9.61
CA VAL A 314 -5.56 6.74 9.52
C VAL A 314 -5.64 5.22 9.42
N LEU A 315 -6.56 4.59 10.16
CA LEU A 315 -6.77 3.14 10.16
C LEU A 315 -8.11 2.77 9.50
N PRO A 316 -8.18 1.60 8.85
CA PRO A 316 -9.43 1.13 8.23
C PRO A 316 -10.53 0.86 9.25
N VAL A 317 -11.75 1.19 8.85
CA VAL A 317 -12.99 0.96 9.58
C VAL A 317 -13.74 -0.21 8.96
N ALA A 318 -14.08 -1.20 9.76
CA ALA A 318 -14.83 -2.38 9.30
C ALA A 318 -16.20 -2.00 8.74
N GLY A 319 -16.54 -2.48 7.56
CA GLY A 319 -17.79 -2.20 6.86
C GLY A 319 -17.86 -0.82 6.18
N CYS A 320 -16.78 -0.01 6.28
CA CYS A 320 -16.69 1.28 5.63
C CYS A 320 -15.54 1.33 4.60
N ASP A 321 -14.42 0.72 4.94
CA ASP A 321 -13.20 0.78 4.14
C ASP A 321 -12.90 -0.55 3.45
N PRO A 322 -12.41 -0.52 2.21
CA PRO A 322 -11.93 -1.71 1.53
C PRO A 322 -10.62 -2.20 2.13
N GLY A 323 -10.20 -3.40 1.79
CA GLY A 323 -8.87 -3.89 2.09
C GLY A 323 -8.84 -5.13 2.96
N THR A 324 -7.87 -5.21 3.89
CA THR A 324 -7.61 -6.46 4.60
C THR A 324 -8.59 -6.74 5.72
N VAL A 325 -9.12 -5.72 6.40
CA VAL A 325 -10.16 -5.88 7.42
C VAL A 325 -11.45 -6.37 6.76
N ASP A 326 -11.87 -5.74 5.66
CA ASP A 326 -13.02 -6.14 4.87
C ASP A 326 -12.91 -7.60 4.40
N ARG A 327 -11.80 -7.96 3.78
CA ARG A 327 -11.60 -9.29 3.20
C ARG A 327 -11.49 -10.42 4.23
N PHE A 328 -10.94 -10.15 5.42
CA PHE A 328 -10.60 -11.21 6.37
C PHE A 328 -11.60 -11.40 7.51
N PHE A 329 -12.46 -10.40 7.76
CA PHE A 329 -13.39 -10.37 8.89
C PHE A 329 -14.80 -10.00 8.41
N PRO A 330 -15.48 -10.92 7.68
CA PRO A 330 -16.75 -10.64 7.02
C PRO A 330 -17.91 -10.34 7.97
N LYS A 331 -17.91 -10.88 9.21
CA LYS A 331 -18.96 -10.61 10.18
C LYS A 331 -18.88 -9.17 10.74
N LEU A 332 -17.70 -8.53 10.72
CA LEU A 332 -17.52 -7.15 11.10
C LEU A 332 -18.05 -6.17 10.03
N GLN A 333 -18.29 -6.64 8.80
CA GLN A 333 -18.72 -5.81 7.67
C GLN A 333 -20.23 -5.54 7.67
N VAL A 334 -20.99 -6.31 8.43
CA VAL A 334 -22.46 -6.30 8.41
C VAL A 334 -23.03 -5.82 9.74
N ALA A 335 -24.25 -5.26 9.68
CA ALA A 335 -24.97 -4.86 10.89
C ALA A 335 -25.11 -6.04 11.86
N PRO A 336 -25.02 -5.80 13.18
CA PRO A 336 -24.88 -4.49 13.84
C PRO A 336 -23.43 -4.01 13.99
N PHE A 337 -22.41 -4.71 13.46
CA PHE A 337 -21.00 -4.47 13.70
C PHE A 337 -20.36 -3.45 12.75
N THR A 338 -21.00 -3.16 11.60
CA THR A 338 -20.52 -2.14 10.66
C THR A 338 -20.14 -0.85 11.39
N ALA A 339 -18.96 -0.29 11.10
CA ALA A 339 -18.44 0.94 11.69
C ALA A 339 -18.23 0.91 13.22
N SER A 340 -18.17 -0.28 13.83
CA SER A 340 -17.89 -0.43 15.26
C SER A 340 -16.46 -0.85 15.57
N VAL A 341 -15.66 -1.19 14.57
CA VAL A 341 -14.25 -1.59 14.73
C VAL A 341 -13.36 -0.81 13.79
N VAL A 342 -12.33 -0.19 14.35
CA VAL A 342 -11.23 0.44 13.62
C VAL A 342 -9.98 -0.37 13.91
N GLY A 343 -9.25 -0.82 12.88
CA GLY A 343 -8.12 -1.68 13.21
C GLY A 343 -7.19 -2.02 12.06
N LYS A 344 -6.13 -2.71 12.41
CA LYS A 344 -5.07 -3.16 11.51
C LYS A 344 -4.88 -4.66 11.60
N THR A 345 -4.77 -5.30 10.45
CA THR A 345 -4.43 -6.72 10.35
C THR A 345 -2.93 -6.92 10.23
N GLY A 346 -2.43 -8.00 10.79
CA GLY A 346 -1.09 -8.51 10.57
C GLY A 346 -1.13 -9.96 10.07
N THR A 347 -0.26 -10.32 9.14
CA THR A 347 -0.17 -11.71 8.66
C THR A 347 1.23 -12.01 8.16
N LEU A 348 1.81 -13.09 8.67
CA LEU A 348 2.98 -13.74 8.08
C LEU A 348 2.63 -15.22 7.85
N THR A 349 3.01 -15.74 6.68
CA THR A 349 2.62 -17.10 6.29
C THR A 349 3.52 -18.18 6.86
N SER A 350 4.81 -17.89 6.98
CA SER A 350 5.84 -18.86 7.36
C SER A 350 6.82 -18.34 8.41
N THR A 351 7.16 -17.07 8.41
CA THR A 351 8.06 -16.46 9.40
C THR A 351 7.52 -16.73 10.81
N ASP A 352 8.37 -17.19 11.73
CA ASP A 352 8.00 -17.55 13.11
C ASP A 352 6.90 -18.65 13.22
N GLY A 353 6.76 -19.50 12.19
CA GLY A 353 5.70 -20.50 12.12
C GLY A 353 4.35 -19.94 11.69
N GLY A 354 4.33 -18.73 11.12
CA GLY A 354 3.13 -18.04 10.66
C GLY A 354 2.34 -17.42 11.80
N ILE A 355 1.70 -16.29 11.52
CA ILE A 355 0.86 -15.58 12.50
C ILE A 355 -0.29 -14.85 11.81
N ALA A 356 -1.46 -14.82 12.44
CA ALA A 356 -2.50 -13.83 12.20
C ALA A 356 -2.58 -12.90 13.41
N VAL A 357 -2.84 -11.62 13.17
CA VAL A 357 -3.03 -10.59 14.21
C VAL A 357 -4.13 -9.65 13.77
N LEU A 358 -5.00 -9.31 14.70
CA LEU A 358 -5.95 -8.20 14.57
C LEU A 358 -5.79 -7.29 15.80
N ALA A 359 -5.54 -6.01 15.56
CA ALA A 359 -5.40 -5.04 16.62
C ALA A 359 -6.12 -3.74 16.25
N GLY A 360 -6.78 -3.09 17.22
CA GLY A 360 -7.59 -1.92 16.92
C GLY A 360 -8.38 -1.39 18.11
N ILE A 361 -9.41 -0.61 17.79
CA ILE A 361 -10.37 -0.05 18.73
C ILE A 361 -11.74 -0.65 18.43
N ALA A 362 -12.33 -1.30 19.42
CA ALA A 362 -13.71 -1.77 19.39
C ALA A 362 -14.62 -0.74 20.08
N ARG A 363 -15.60 -0.24 19.36
CA ARG A 363 -16.61 0.70 19.85
C ARG A 363 -17.75 -0.09 20.47
N THR A 364 -17.91 -0.03 21.79
CA THR A 364 -18.95 -0.77 22.51
C THR A 364 -19.89 0.15 23.28
N ALA A 365 -21.07 -0.35 23.65
CA ALA A 365 -22.04 0.44 24.41
C ALA A 365 -21.51 0.86 25.81
N ARG A 366 -20.56 0.10 26.39
CA ARG A 366 -19.93 0.42 27.67
C ARG A 366 -18.66 1.28 27.55
N GLY A 367 -18.27 1.67 26.34
CA GLY A 367 -17.08 2.46 26.05
C GLY A 367 -16.18 1.81 25.01
N ASP A 368 -15.19 2.55 24.58
CA ASP A 368 -14.24 2.08 23.58
C ASP A 368 -13.16 1.21 24.23
N LEU A 369 -12.79 0.13 23.55
CA LEU A 369 -11.77 -0.82 23.99
C LEU A 369 -10.63 -0.87 22.98
N ALA A 370 -9.41 -0.61 23.39
CA ALA A 370 -8.23 -0.92 22.61
C ALA A 370 -7.86 -2.38 22.78
N PHE A 371 -7.65 -3.11 21.70
CA PHE A 371 -7.40 -4.54 21.73
C PHE A 371 -6.29 -5.00 20.78
N CYS A 372 -5.62 -6.06 21.16
CA CYS A 372 -4.79 -6.88 20.28
C CYS A 372 -5.13 -8.34 20.51
N VAL A 373 -5.46 -9.08 19.46
CA VAL A 373 -5.60 -10.53 19.47
C VAL A 373 -4.70 -11.12 18.39
N ALA A 374 -3.99 -12.19 18.72
CA ALA A 374 -3.07 -12.84 17.80
C ALA A 374 -3.13 -14.36 17.92
N ALA A 375 -2.92 -15.02 16.79
CA ALA A 375 -2.81 -16.45 16.63
C ALA A 375 -1.40 -16.82 16.18
N PRO A 376 -0.43 -16.98 17.09
CA PRO A 376 0.92 -17.44 16.74
C PRO A 376 0.91 -18.89 16.26
N LYS A 377 1.96 -19.28 15.49
CA LYS A 377 2.12 -20.63 14.91
C LYS A 377 0.93 -21.06 14.04
N ALA A 378 0.40 -20.12 13.26
CA ALA A 378 -0.77 -20.30 12.41
C ALA A 378 -0.43 -20.70 10.96
N SER A 379 0.81 -21.06 10.63
CA SER A 379 1.17 -21.56 9.29
C SER A 379 0.26 -22.71 8.87
N GLY A 380 -0.28 -22.62 7.65
CA GLY A 380 -1.26 -23.58 7.13
C GLY A 380 -2.67 -23.49 7.75
N LYS A 381 -2.91 -22.60 8.73
CA LYS A 381 -4.18 -22.45 9.45
C LYS A 381 -4.68 -20.99 9.48
N LEU A 382 -4.14 -20.10 8.66
CA LEU A 382 -4.42 -18.65 8.73
C LEU A 382 -5.92 -18.32 8.58
N GLN A 383 -6.66 -19.05 7.74
CA GLN A 383 -8.10 -18.83 7.62
C GLN A 383 -8.87 -19.23 8.89
N LEU A 384 -8.44 -20.32 9.55
CA LEU A 384 -9.00 -20.72 10.84
C LEU A 384 -8.66 -19.70 11.92
N ALA A 385 -7.40 -19.25 11.96
CA ALA A 385 -6.93 -18.23 12.90
C ALA A 385 -7.80 -16.97 12.83
N ARG A 386 -7.99 -16.41 11.64
CA ARG A 386 -8.82 -15.22 11.42
C ARG A 386 -10.28 -15.42 11.84
N ARG A 387 -10.87 -16.58 11.58
CA ARG A 387 -12.23 -16.88 12.05
C ARG A 387 -12.32 -16.93 13.58
N VAL A 388 -11.28 -17.46 14.24
CA VAL A 388 -11.24 -17.52 15.71
C VAL A 388 -11.00 -16.15 16.30
N GLU A 389 -10.13 -15.34 15.71
CA GLU A 389 -9.92 -13.91 16.08
C GLU A 389 -11.21 -13.11 15.91
N GLU A 390 -11.91 -13.27 14.78
CA GLU A 390 -13.19 -12.60 14.54
C GLU A 390 -14.23 -12.98 15.60
N GLN A 391 -14.43 -14.29 15.84
CA GLN A 391 -15.39 -14.73 16.86
C GLN A 391 -15.04 -14.21 18.25
N TRP A 392 -13.75 -14.24 18.63
CA TRP A 392 -13.27 -13.69 19.88
C TRP A 392 -13.61 -12.19 20.01
N LEU A 393 -13.44 -11.41 18.96
CA LEU A 393 -13.77 -9.97 18.97
C LEU A 393 -15.26 -9.73 19.07
N LEU A 394 -16.09 -10.51 18.37
CA LEU A 394 -17.54 -10.42 18.47
C LEU A 394 -18.01 -10.72 19.90
N ASP A 395 -17.46 -11.76 20.54
CA ASP A 395 -17.77 -12.13 21.92
C ASP A 395 -17.33 -11.02 22.90
N LEU A 396 -16.16 -10.41 22.70
CA LEU A 396 -15.68 -9.26 23.47
C LEU A 396 -16.66 -8.09 23.39
N ILE A 397 -17.09 -7.72 22.18
CA ILE A 397 -18.04 -6.63 21.95
C ILE A 397 -19.38 -6.94 22.62
N ALA A 398 -19.90 -8.17 22.46
CA ALA A 398 -21.15 -8.59 23.09
C ALA A 398 -21.10 -8.52 24.62
N ALA A 399 -20.00 -8.98 25.23
CA ALA A 399 -19.77 -8.92 26.69
C ALA A 399 -19.73 -7.49 27.22
N ASN A 400 -19.42 -6.50 26.35
CA ASN A 400 -19.35 -5.08 26.69
C ASN A 400 -20.57 -4.28 26.22
N GLY A 401 -21.74 -4.92 26.15
CA GLY A 401 -23.03 -4.27 25.88
C GLY A 401 -23.38 -4.16 24.39
N GLY A 402 -22.64 -4.82 23.52
CA GLY A 402 -22.86 -4.81 22.08
C GLY A 402 -22.11 -3.69 21.35
N PRO A 403 -22.17 -3.67 20.01
CA PRO A 403 -21.50 -2.69 19.20
C PRO A 403 -22.14 -1.30 19.28
N ARG A 404 -21.32 -0.26 19.18
CA ARG A 404 -21.74 1.14 19.07
C ARG A 404 -21.17 1.72 17.78
N PRO A 405 -21.84 1.51 16.64
CA PRO A 405 -21.37 2.02 15.36
C PRO A 405 -21.21 3.53 15.34
N ARG A 406 -20.22 4.01 14.58
CA ARG A 406 -20.08 5.42 14.22
C ARG A 406 -20.44 5.63 12.75
N THR A 407 -20.53 6.87 12.34
CA THR A 407 -20.64 7.21 10.91
C THR A 407 -19.34 6.84 10.21
N CYS A 408 -19.44 6.22 9.03
CA CYS A 408 -18.26 5.99 8.19
C CYS A 408 -17.57 7.31 7.86
N ALA A 409 -16.25 7.33 7.94
CA ALA A 409 -15.47 8.43 7.36
C ALA A 409 -15.71 8.52 5.84
N PRO A 410 -15.42 9.65 5.19
CA PRO A 410 -15.53 9.76 3.74
C PRO A 410 -14.79 8.62 3.03
N PRO A 411 -15.29 8.15 1.88
CA PRO A 411 -14.65 7.08 1.12
C PRO A 411 -13.17 7.38 0.84
N LEU A 412 -12.35 6.33 0.82
CA LEU A 412 -10.95 6.44 0.45
C LEU A 412 -10.84 6.94 -1.00
N LEU A 413 -10.30 8.14 -1.17
CA LEU A 413 -10.15 8.76 -2.48
C LEU A 413 -8.99 8.14 -3.26
N SER A 414 -9.03 8.24 -4.59
CA SER A 414 -7.89 7.88 -5.44
C SER A 414 -6.72 8.85 -5.23
N THR A 415 -5.51 8.39 -5.52
CA THR A 415 -4.26 9.17 -5.28
C THR A 415 -4.27 10.54 -5.96
N ASP A 416 -4.92 10.64 -7.14
CA ASP A 416 -5.01 11.86 -7.91
C ASP A 416 -6.07 12.86 -7.40
N ALA A 417 -7.06 12.40 -6.63
CA ALA A 417 -8.18 13.24 -6.22
C ALA A 417 -7.74 14.36 -5.27
N GLU A 418 -6.73 14.12 -4.45
CA GLU A 418 -6.19 15.07 -3.48
C GLU A 418 -4.82 15.63 -3.89
N ALA A 419 -4.25 15.12 -5.00
CA ALA A 419 -3.00 15.61 -5.56
C ALA A 419 -3.21 16.94 -6.32
N SER A 420 -2.16 17.75 -6.40
CA SER A 420 -2.17 19.00 -7.13
C SER A 420 -0.93 19.18 -7.98
N ILE A 421 -1.06 19.99 -9.04
CA ILE A 421 0.05 20.43 -9.88
C ILE A 421 0.20 21.94 -9.74
N ILE A 422 1.43 22.38 -9.50
CA ILE A 422 1.83 23.79 -9.53
C ILE A 422 2.67 23.96 -10.80
N VAL A 423 2.16 24.74 -11.74
CA VAL A 423 2.93 25.14 -12.93
C VAL A 423 3.73 26.38 -12.58
N VAL A 424 5.07 26.28 -12.71
CA VAL A 424 5.97 27.38 -12.52
C VAL A 424 6.11 28.09 -13.87
N ARG A 425 5.57 29.29 -13.97
CA ARG A 425 5.79 30.18 -15.13
C ARG A 425 6.88 31.15 -14.71
N ASP A 426 7.94 31.27 -15.50
CA ASP A 426 8.85 32.39 -15.34
C ASP A 426 8.00 33.66 -15.45
N SER A 427 8.01 34.48 -14.39
CA SER A 427 7.56 35.86 -14.54
C SER A 427 8.49 36.48 -15.60
N ALA A 428 7.94 36.74 -16.78
CA ALA A 428 8.63 37.46 -17.82
C ALA A 428 9.28 38.71 -17.18
N PRO A 429 10.56 39.03 -17.43
CA PRO A 429 11.16 40.24 -16.91
C PRO A 429 10.26 41.41 -17.35
N ALA A 430 9.82 42.22 -16.39
CA ALA A 430 9.01 43.40 -16.65
C ALA A 430 9.73 44.18 -17.76
N SER A 431 9.06 44.30 -18.90
CA SER A 431 9.51 45.17 -19.99
C SER A 431 9.74 46.57 -19.40
N THR A 432 10.98 46.95 -19.22
CA THR A 432 11.34 48.35 -18.96
C THR A 432 10.99 49.11 -20.21
N ALA A 433 9.74 49.59 -20.27
CA ALA A 433 9.36 50.62 -21.21
C ALA A 433 10.18 51.87 -20.85
N ALA A 434 11.24 52.08 -21.61
CA ALA A 434 12.01 53.30 -21.57
C ALA A 434 11.10 54.43 -21.98
N THR A 435 10.64 55.22 -21.03
CA THR A 435 10.03 56.54 -21.27
C THR A 435 11.11 57.49 -21.76
N ALA A 436 11.24 57.57 -23.05
CA ALA A 436 11.99 58.70 -23.68
C ALA A 436 11.19 59.97 -23.43
N ALA A 437 11.55 60.72 -22.42
CA ALA A 437 11.11 62.12 -22.28
C ALA A 437 11.84 62.94 -23.33
N ALA A 438 11.15 63.37 -24.38
CA ALA A 438 11.62 64.38 -25.27
C ALA A 438 11.56 65.75 -24.56
N ALA A 439 12.70 66.37 -24.51
CA ALA A 439 12.83 67.78 -24.17
C ALA A 439 12.27 68.63 -25.30
N HIS A 440 11.39 69.57 -24.94
CA HIS A 440 11.32 70.95 -25.47
C HIS A 440 10.59 71.82 -24.47
#